data_cabc472ca78df1ef2e652e56b72bd406
#
_entry.id   cabc472ca78df1ef2e652e56b72bd406
#
_cell.length_a   1.000
_cell.length_b   1.000
_cell.length_c   1.000
_cell.angle_alpha   90.00
_cell.angle_beta   90.00
_cell.angle_gamma   90.00
#
_symmetry.space_group_name_H-M   'P 1'
#
loop_
_entity.id
_entity.type
_entity.pdbx_description
1 polymer ?
#
loop_
_entity_poly.entity_id
_entity_poly.type
_entity_poly.pdbx_seq_one_letter_code
_entity_poly.pdbx_strand_id
1 'polypeptide(L)'
;MKFCRVAVLMMLSLAASARGASPRITKIDPPNWWAGMPKAMLLVEGENLAGVRFHLSDARLRVERTKVSANGHWAELWLNASPVKAETVTLVAEGADGKTSAPYRFDERRKPSDGFAGFSSKDVMYLIMTDRFADGDAGNNGTGYDRSKPRAWHGGDLRGVMQHLDYLQELGITTVWITPVYQNHGDESYHGYGATDMYAVDEHFGSLEDLKALANELHRRRMKLVLDTVPNHVGPAHVWVEDSPEPDWFHGTKAQHRQAQGEFKPLTDPHAPWLTQRDVTEGWFANILPDLNQENTTVAQYLTQNAVWWIEQAGLDGLRIDTFPYVGREFWKDYLAEIHALYPRLTAVGEVFNPDPTITSAFAGGVTRNGVDTGLDTPFDFPSYFALRDVFLHGTSMTELSEVLRLDALYPHPERLVPFLGNHDTTRFMGESGATADKLKLAFTVLMTMRGMPQIYSGDEIAMMGGEDPDNRRDFPGGFGDKQEHNAFAADSRSSTQTQIHDWVKGLLDVRRSHEALQSGGEQVLRVDQNVLVSARGRKLEAGCSELTGERVLVFVNKGDKPESFDLLTGFTAISGCHNVKRLLGAEISAQLEQGAMHVTLPPSSSALVEVTK
;
A
#
# COMPACT_ATOMS: atom_id res chain seq x y z
N MET A 1 15.90 -89.42 -45.23
CA MET A 1 16.36 -88.13 -45.67
C MET A 1 15.15 -87.21 -45.71
N LYS A 2 14.96 -86.36 -44.70
CA LYS A 2 13.88 -85.37 -44.64
C LYS A 2 14.55 -83.98 -44.54
N PHE A 3 14.36 -83.14 -45.56
CA PHE A 3 14.84 -81.74 -45.58
C PHE A 3 13.91 -80.85 -44.77
N CYS A 4 14.48 -80.24 -43.76
CA CYS A 4 13.79 -79.19 -42.98
C CYS A 4 14.06 -77.81 -43.62
N ARG A 5 13.01 -77.14 -44.15
CA ARG A 5 13.10 -75.81 -44.66
C ARG A 5 12.82 -74.87 -43.49
N VAL A 6 13.81 -74.09 -43.09
CA VAL A 6 13.67 -72.96 -42.15
C VAL A 6 13.21 -71.73 -42.94
N ALA A 7 12.01 -71.22 -42.64
CA ALA A 7 11.51 -69.93 -43.14
C ALA A 7 11.95 -68.88 -42.17
N VAL A 8 12.80 -67.93 -42.61
CA VAL A 8 13.16 -66.71 -41.86
C VAL A 8 12.06 -65.68 -42.10
N LEU A 9 11.25 -65.40 -41.07
CA LEU A 9 10.30 -64.27 -41.04
C LEU A 9 11.07 -63.05 -40.68
N MET A 10 11.24 -62.12 -41.63
CA MET A 10 11.74 -60.77 -41.43
C MET A 10 10.59 -59.92 -40.84
N MET A 11 10.59 -59.64 -39.50
CA MET A 11 9.72 -58.69 -38.89
C MET A 11 10.26 -57.28 -39.23
N LEU A 12 9.60 -56.57 -40.13
CA LEU A 12 9.73 -55.12 -40.24
C LEU A 12 9.00 -54.48 -39.03
N SER A 13 9.75 -54.06 -38.03
CA SER A 13 9.24 -53.17 -37.01
C SER A 13 9.00 -51.77 -37.64
N LEU A 14 7.75 -51.46 -37.97
CA LEU A 14 7.33 -50.05 -38.16
C LEU A 14 7.47 -49.37 -36.80
N ALA A 15 8.54 -48.64 -36.62
CA ALA A 15 8.58 -47.60 -35.60
C ALA A 15 7.56 -46.51 -35.99
N ALA A 16 6.36 -46.62 -35.45
CA ALA A 16 5.43 -45.49 -35.46
C ALA A 16 6.11 -44.38 -34.64
N SER A 17 6.69 -43.40 -35.32
CA SER A 17 7.11 -42.16 -34.68
C SER A 17 5.85 -41.55 -34.06
N ALA A 18 5.72 -41.68 -32.75
CA ALA A 18 4.72 -40.90 -32.05
C ALA A 18 5.04 -39.42 -32.36
N ARG A 19 4.22 -38.80 -33.22
CA ARG A 19 4.29 -37.34 -33.40
C ARG A 19 4.03 -36.73 -32.03
N GLY A 20 4.96 -35.91 -31.55
CA GLY A 20 4.74 -35.09 -30.37
C GLY A 20 3.51 -34.20 -30.58
N ALA A 21 2.90 -33.76 -29.50
CA ALA A 21 1.78 -32.85 -29.61
C ALA A 21 2.31 -31.43 -30.00
N SER A 22 1.54 -30.71 -30.81
CA SER A 22 1.87 -29.33 -31.22
C SER A 22 1.97 -28.41 -30.01
N PRO A 23 2.84 -27.38 -30.03
CA PRO A 23 2.93 -26.41 -28.98
C PRO A 23 1.61 -25.65 -28.82
N ARG A 24 1.28 -25.25 -27.61
CA ARG A 24 0.11 -24.44 -27.27
C ARG A 24 0.53 -23.30 -26.34
N ILE A 25 0.06 -22.10 -26.59
CA ILE A 25 0.18 -20.93 -25.70
C ILE A 25 -1.18 -20.76 -25.02
N THR A 26 -1.18 -20.69 -23.69
CA THR A 26 -2.39 -20.49 -22.87
C THR A 26 -2.45 -19.10 -22.27
N LYS A 27 -1.30 -18.55 -21.86
CA LYS A 27 -1.19 -17.21 -21.26
C LYS A 27 0.14 -16.56 -21.60
N ILE A 28 0.17 -15.24 -21.59
CA ILE A 28 1.39 -14.42 -21.72
C ILE A 28 1.34 -13.32 -20.66
N ASP A 29 2.35 -13.26 -19.80
CA ASP A 29 2.55 -12.20 -18.82
C ASP A 29 3.79 -11.36 -19.17
N PRO A 30 3.67 -10.02 -19.12
CA PRO A 30 2.44 -9.22 -19.00
C PRO A 30 1.51 -9.41 -20.20
N PRO A 31 0.18 -9.22 -20.05
CA PRO A 31 -0.80 -9.41 -21.13
C PRO A 31 -0.65 -8.44 -22.31
N ASN A 32 -0.03 -7.31 -22.06
CA ASN A 32 0.38 -6.29 -23.04
C ASN A 32 1.57 -5.52 -22.48
N TRP A 33 2.25 -4.76 -23.34
CA TRP A 33 3.28 -3.82 -22.96
C TRP A 33 3.07 -2.48 -23.65
N TRP A 34 3.99 -1.53 -23.52
CA TRP A 34 3.83 -0.20 -24.15
C TRP A 34 4.98 0.15 -25.07
N ALA A 35 4.65 0.88 -26.12
CA ALA A 35 5.60 1.47 -27.03
C ALA A 35 6.51 2.48 -26.28
N GLY A 36 7.79 2.44 -26.56
CA GLY A 36 8.78 3.33 -25.95
C GLY A 36 9.16 3.02 -24.50
N MET A 37 8.61 1.95 -23.93
CA MET A 37 9.01 1.44 -22.60
C MET A 37 10.28 0.60 -22.69
N PRO A 38 10.98 0.31 -21.56
CA PRO A 38 12.04 -0.67 -21.53
C PRO A 38 11.62 -2.00 -22.14
N LYS A 39 12.58 -2.76 -22.63
CA LYS A 39 12.33 -4.06 -23.25
C LYS A 39 11.67 -5.03 -22.26
N ALA A 40 10.60 -5.69 -22.70
CA ALA A 40 9.87 -6.64 -21.88
C ALA A 40 10.53 -8.02 -21.85
N MET A 41 10.36 -8.71 -20.74
CA MET A 41 10.43 -10.16 -20.63
C MET A 41 9.00 -10.69 -20.63
N LEU A 42 8.70 -11.67 -21.49
CA LEU A 42 7.40 -12.34 -21.54
C LEU A 42 7.51 -13.69 -20.85
N LEU A 43 6.69 -13.94 -19.86
CA LEU A 43 6.50 -15.27 -19.29
C LEU A 43 5.30 -15.91 -20.01
N VAL A 44 5.57 -16.96 -20.78
CA VAL A 44 4.57 -17.69 -21.58
C VAL A 44 4.23 -18.98 -20.87
N GLU A 45 2.96 -19.16 -20.52
CA GLU A 45 2.40 -20.42 -20.08
C GLU A 45 1.86 -21.20 -21.28
N GLY A 46 2.05 -22.51 -21.28
CA GLY A 46 1.56 -23.34 -22.38
C GLY A 46 1.84 -24.83 -22.21
N GLU A 47 1.73 -25.55 -23.30
CA GLU A 47 2.01 -26.97 -23.36
C GLU A 47 2.97 -27.25 -24.51
N ASN A 48 3.82 -28.27 -24.33
CA ASN A 48 4.77 -28.73 -25.36
C ASN A 48 5.73 -27.63 -25.86
N LEU A 49 6.18 -26.76 -24.98
CA LEU A 49 7.07 -25.63 -25.31
C LEU A 49 8.55 -26.05 -25.39
N ALA A 50 8.91 -27.30 -24.98
CA ALA A 50 10.27 -27.79 -25.05
C ALA A 50 10.75 -27.88 -26.51
N GLY A 51 11.93 -27.28 -26.80
CA GLY A 51 12.51 -27.30 -28.15
C GLY A 51 11.79 -26.40 -29.18
N VAL A 52 10.87 -25.59 -28.73
CA VAL A 52 10.13 -24.63 -29.57
C VAL A 52 10.96 -23.38 -29.83
N ARG A 53 10.90 -22.86 -31.05
CA ARG A 53 11.44 -21.56 -31.44
C ARG A 53 10.35 -20.50 -31.35
N PHE A 54 10.63 -19.45 -30.58
CA PHE A 54 9.75 -18.30 -30.47
C PHE A 54 10.23 -17.14 -31.34
N HIS A 55 9.30 -16.48 -32.03
CA HIS A 55 9.58 -15.26 -32.79
C HIS A 55 8.32 -14.38 -32.87
N LEU A 56 8.54 -13.09 -33.13
CA LEU A 56 7.47 -12.12 -33.39
C LEU A 56 7.28 -11.92 -34.87
N SER A 57 6.05 -11.58 -35.29
CA SER A 57 5.73 -11.31 -36.70
C SER A 57 6.43 -10.08 -37.27
N ASP A 58 6.84 -9.13 -36.42
CA ASP A 58 7.63 -7.98 -36.78
C ASP A 58 9.13 -8.28 -36.66
N ALA A 59 9.86 -8.23 -37.76
CA ALA A 59 11.31 -8.52 -37.78
C ALA A 59 12.18 -7.51 -37.00
N ARG A 60 11.63 -6.33 -36.65
CA ARG A 60 12.31 -5.33 -35.80
C ARG A 60 12.33 -5.77 -34.34
N LEU A 61 11.34 -6.56 -33.93
CA LEU A 61 11.19 -7.10 -32.59
C LEU A 61 11.61 -8.58 -32.58
N ARG A 62 12.67 -8.87 -31.87
CA ARG A 62 13.22 -10.23 -31.80
C ARG A 62 13.26 -10.73 -30.37
N VAL A 63 13.05 -12.02 -30.21
CA VAL A 63 13.37 -12.73 -28.98
C VAL A 63 14.89 -12.91 -28.94
N GLU A 64 15.58 -12.22 -28.01
CA GLU A 64 17.05 -12.29 -27.83
C GLU A 64 17.46 -13.53 -27.07
N ARG A 65 16.67 -13.88 -26.07
CA ARG A 65 16.93 -15.03 -25.18
C ARG A 65 15.62 -15.75 -24.91
N THR A 66 15.71 -17.06 -24.89
CA THR A 66 14.61 -17.96 -24.51
C THR A 66 15.12 -18.91 -23.44
N LYS A 67 14.35 -19.11 -22.37
CA LYS A 67 14.53 -20.17 -21.39
C LYS A 67 13.20 -20.91 -21.28
N VAL A 68 13.23 -22.24 -21.29
CA VAL A 68 12.03 -23.06 -21.20
C VAL A 68 12.16 -23.99 -20.00
N SER A 69 11.09 -24.13 -19.22
CA SER A 69 11.04 -25.04 -18.08
C SER A 69 11.26 -26.50 -18.52
N ALA A 70 11.76 -27.31 -17.60
CA ALA A 70 12.11 -28.72 -17.91
C ALA A 70 10.90 -29.54 -18.37
N ASN A 71 9.70 -29.24 -17.91
CA ASN A 71 8.44 -29.88 -18.29
C ASN A 71 7.82 -29.28 -19.57
N GLY A 72 8.35 -28.19 -20.09
CA GLY A 72 7.83 -27.52 -21.28
C GLY A 72 6.51 -26.77 -21.11
N HIS A 73 6.14 -26.40 -19.87
CA HIS A 73 4.93 -25.63 -19.59
C HIS A 73 5.18 -24.12 -19.58
N TRP A 74 6.41 -23.68 -19.34
CA TRP A 74 6.77 -22.28 -19.22
C TRP A 74 7.89 -21.93 -20.20
N ALA A 75 7.81 -20.73 -20.78
CA ALA A 75 8.89 -20.14 -21.55
C ALA A 75 9.07 -18.66 -21.19
N GLU A 76 10.29 -18.30 -20.85
CA GLU A 76 10.72 -16.93 -20.59
C GLU A 76 11.37 -16.37 -21.86
N LEU A 77 10.84 -15.27 -22.35
CA LEU A 77 11.24 -14.67 -23.63
C LEU A 77 11.69 -13.22 -23.41
N TRP A 78 12.97 -12.93 -23.56
CA TRP A 78 13.47 -11.56 -23.49
C TRP A 78 13.47 -10.93 -24.88
N LEU A 79 12.75 -9.81 -25.00
CA LEU A 79 12.68 -9.05 -26.23
C LEU A 79 13.89 -8.12 -26.38
N ASN A 80 14.33 -7.88 -27.61
CA ASN A 80 15.46 -6.96 -27.89
C ASN A 80 15.09 -5.49 -27.71
N ALA A 81 13.82 -5.13 -27.90
CA ALA A 81 13.31 -3.76 -27.85
C ALA A 81 11.80 -3.75 -27.65
N SER A 82 11.26 -2.59 -27.29
CA SER A 82 9.85 -2.25 -27.46
C SER A 82 9.68 -1.43 -28.75
N PRO A 83 8.53 -1.50 -29.44
CA PRO A 83 8.30 -0.71 -30.63
C PRO A 83 8.23 0.80 -30.29
N VAL A 84 8.45 1.66 -31.28
CA VAL A 84 8.38 3.11 -31.11
C VAL A 84 6.93 3.63 -31.08
N LYS A 85 6.01 2.87 -31.68
CA LYS A 85 4.57 3.19 -31.75
C LYS A 85 3.74 1.99 -31.32
N ALA A 86 2.53 2.26 -30.83
CA ALA A 86 1.56 1.22 -30.53
C ALA A 86 1.30 0.34 -31.76
N GLU A 87 1.36 -0.95 -31.55
CA GLU A 87 1.09 -1.96 -32.58
C GLU A 87 0.72 -3.32 -31.95
N THR A 88 0.05 -4.15 -32.73
CA THR A 88 -0.18 -5.54 -32.35
C THR A 88 0.70 -6.44 -33.21
N VAL A 89 1.50 -7.27 -32.58
CA VAL A 89 2.33 -8.28 -33.23
C VAL A 89 1.80 -9.68 -32.90
N THR A 90 2.25 -10.66 -33.66
CA THR A 90 1.93 -12.07 -33.37
C THR A 90 3.16 -12.76 -32.78
N LEU A 91 3.05 -13.29 -31.57
CA LEU A 91 4.02 -14.23 -31.03
C LEU A 91 3.75 -15.60 -31.63
N VAL A 92 4.75 -16.18 -32.30
CA VAL A 92 4.69 -17.51 -32.90
C VAL A 92 5.61 -18.44 -32.15
N ALA A 93 5.09 -19.62 -31.79
CA ALA A 93 5.81 -20.74 -31.20
C ALA A 93 5.82 -21.89 -32.22
N GLU A 94 6.99 -22.23 -32.78
CA GLU A 94 7.16 -23.23 -33.84
C GLU A 94 8.08 -24.33 -33.36
N GLY A 95 7.56 -25.58 -33.35
CA GLY A 95 8.27 -26.80 -33.00
C GLY A 95 8.25 -27.81 -34.13
N ALA A 96 8.91 -28.95 -33.93
CA ALA A 96 8.97 -30.02 -34.92
C ALA A 96 7.58 -30.62 -35.27
N ASP A 97 6.66 -30.63 -34.29
CA ASP A 97 5.34 -31.24 -34.41
C ASP A 97 4.22 -30.25 -34.75
N GLY A 98 4.56 -28.97 -34.99
CA GLY A 98 3.58 -27.95 -35.38
C GLY A 98 3.92 -26.55 -34.89
N LYS A 99 2.97 -25.64 -35.08
CA LYS A 99 3.10 -24.26 -34.61
C LYS A 99 1.80 -23.76 -34.01
N THR A 100 1.93 -22.81 -33.07
CA THR A 100 0.84 -22.02 -32.54
C THR A 100 1.21 -20.54 -32.55
N SER A 101 0.22 -19.68 -32.36
CA SER A 101 0.48 -18.24 -32.27
C SER A 101 -0.56 -17.53 -31.42
N ALA A 102 -0.15 -16.44 -30.80
CA ALA A 102 -1.00 -15.55 -30.02
C ALA A 102 -0.74 -14.08 -30.39
N PRO A 103 -1.76 -13.23 -30.45
CA PRO A 103 -1.55 -11.80 -30.60
C PRO A 103 -0.90 -11.24 -29.34
N TYR A 104 0.01 -10.29 -29.50
CA TYR A 104 0.61 -9.53 -28.42
C TYR A 104 0.59 -8.03 -28.73
N ARG A 105 0.06 -7.25 -27.78
CA ARG A 105 -0.24 -5.85 -28.00
C ARG A 105 0.78 -4.96 -27.30
N PHE A 106 1.27 -3.95 -28.03
CA PHE A 106 1.99 -2.81 -27.49
C PHE A 106 1.08 -1.58 -27.57
N ASP A 107 0.67 -1.07 -26.43
CA ASP A 107 -0.24 0.08 -26.33
C ASP A 107 0.53 1.41 -26.34
N GLU A 108 -0.16 2.52 -26.53
CA GLU A 108 0.40 3.85 -26.23
C GLU A 108 0.45 4.06 -24.73
N ARG A 109 1.54 4.68 -24.25
CA ARG A 109 1.66 5.08 -22.85
C ARG A 109 0.65 6.16 -22.50
N ARG A 110 0.20 6.13 -21.23
CA ARG A 110 -0.57 7.24 -20.67
C ARG A 110 0.26 8.52 -20.69
N LYS A 111 -0.42 9.67 -20.82
CA LYS A 111 0.25 10.97 -20.71
C LYS A 111 0.58 11.25 -19.23
N PRO A 112 1.69 11.97 -18.95
CA PRO A 112 2.01 12.37 -17.58
C PRO A 112 0.93 13.19 -16.85
N SER A 113 -0.03 13.76 -17.62
CA SER A 113 -1.19 14.47 -17.07
C SER A 113 -2.31 13.56 -16.56
N ASP A 114 -2.28 12.27 -16.93
CA ASP A 114 -3.37 11.33 -16.71
C ASP A 114 -3.17 10.50 -15.43
N GLY A 115 -2.26 10.92 -14.54
CA GLY A 115 -1.90 10.26 -13.29
C GLY A 115 -0.44 10.49 -12.89
N PHE A 116 0.12 9.57 -12.12
CA PHE A 116 1.53 9.54 -11.71
C PHE A 116 1.94 10.77 -10.88
N ALA A 117 0.99 11.37 -10.12
CA ALA A 117 1.22 12.64 -9.45
C ALA A 117 2.03 12.53 -8.16
N GLY A 118 2.09 11.33 -7.57
CA GLY A 118 2.64 11.12 -6.24
C GLY A 118 1.76 11.69 -5.13
N PHE A 119 2.04 11.32 -3.91
CA PHE A 119 1.40 11.88 -2.72
C PHE A 119 2.44 12.49 -1.78
N SER A 120 2.00 13.32 -0.84
CA SER A 120 2.88 14.06 0.07
C SER A 120 2.15 14.45 1.34
N SER A 121 2.83 15.13 2.26
CA SER A 121 2.22 15.69 3.48
C SER A 121 1.07 16.67 3.25
N LYS A 122 0.86 17.13 2.02
CA LYS A 122 -0.30 17.95 1.64
C LYS A 122 -1.58 17.13 1.47
N ASP A 123 -1.43 15.83 1.33
CA ASP A 123 -2.51 14.90 1.10
C ASP A 123 -3.02 14.29 2.42
N VAL A 124 -4.18 13.66 2.33
CA VAL A 124 -4.78 12.82 3.36
C VAL A 124 -5.17 11.50 2.71
N MET A 125 -4.60 10.41 3.20
CA MET A 125 -4.83 9.06 2.68
C MET A 125 -6.03 8.43 3.36
N TYR A 126 -6.86 7.72 2.59
CA TYR A 126 -7.97 6.94 3.10
C TYR A 126 -7.84 5.50 2.61
N LEU A 127 -7.62 4.58 3.55
CA LEU A 127 -7.51 3.16 3.28
C LEU A 127 -8.90 2.55 3.13
N ILE A 128 -9.13 1.87 2.02
CA ILE A 128 -10.32 1.08 1.73
C ILE A 128 -9.93 -0.39 1.58
N MET A 129 -10.49 -1.25 2.42
CA MET A 129 -10.58 -2.67 2.12
C MET A 129 -11.77 -2.87 1.18
N THR A 130 -11.49 -3.14 -0.09
CA THR A 130 -12.48 -3.07 -1.18
C THR A 130 -13.71 -3.94 -0.90
N ASP A 131 -13.51 -5.20 -0.50
CA ASP A 131 -14.61 -6.14 -0.18
C ASP A 131 -15.52 -5.68 0.97
N ARG A 132 -15.06 -4.75 1.82
CA ARG A 132 -15.74 -4.34 3.07
C ARG A 132 -16.31 -2.92 3.03
N PHE A 133 -16.19 -2.23 1.89
CA PHE A 133 -16.59 -0.83 1.81
C PHE A 133 -18.00 -0.64 1.26
N ALA A 134 -18.26 -1.09 0.04
CA ALA A 134 -19.60 -1.00 -0.56
C ALA A 134 -19.75 -1.96 -1.74
N ASP A 135 -20.92 -2.58 -1.85
CA ASP A 135 -21.37 -3.41 -2.97
C ASP A 135 -22.00 -2.50 -4.04
N GLY A 136 -21.30 -2.27 -5.13
CA GLY A 136 -21.76 -1.46 -6.25
C GLY A 136 -22.37 -2.26 -7.39
N ASP A 137 -22.08 -3.56 -7.45
CA ASP A 137 -22.59 -4.50 -8.46
C ASP A 137 -22.81 -5.89 -7.87
N ALA A 138 -23.97 -6.14 -7.31
CA ALA A 138 -24.32 -7.46 -6.75
C ALA A 138 -24.21 -8.64 -7.77
N GLY A 139 -24.03 -8.34 -9.05
CA GLY A 139 -23.83 -9.36 -10.09
C GLY A 139 -22.44 -10.00 -10.07
N ASN A 140 -21.45 -9.37 -9.44
CA ASN A 140 -20.06 -9.86 -9.33
C ASN A 140 -19.74 -10.56 -8.00
N ASN A 141 -20.68 -10.64 -7.06
CA ASN A 141 -20.45 -11.23 -5.72
C ASN A 141 -19.98 -12.69 -5.74
N GLY A 142 -20.27 -13.43 -6.81
CA GLY A 142 -19.60 -14.69 -7.15
C GLY A 142 -19.74 -15.83 -6.15
N THR A 143 -18.79 -16.76 -6.24
CA THR A 143 -18.70 -17.91 -5.32
C THR A 143 -17.96 -17.52 -4.04
N GLY A 144 -18.41 -18.02 -2.89
CA GLY A 144 -17.80 -17.69 -1.59
C GLY A 144 -18.39 -16.44 -0.93
N TYR A 145 -19.36 -15.77 -1.56
CA TYR A 145 -20.11 -14.68 -0.96
C TYR A 145 -20.96 -15.17 0.21
N ASP A 146 -20.66 -14.68 1.40
CA ASP A 146 -21.42 -14.97 2.62
C ASP A 146 -21.12 -13.95 3.72
N ARG A 147 -21.86 -12.85 3.78
CA ARG A 147 -21.67 -11.78 4.79
C ARG A 147 -21.88 -12.22 6.24
N SER A 148 -22.43 -13.42 6.46
CA SER A 148 -22.53 -13.98 7.82
C SER A 148 -21.21 -14.57 8.35
N LYS A 149 -20.22 -14.76 7.47
CA LYS A 149 -18.90 -15.32 7.79
C LYS A 149 -17.82 -14.26 7.65
N PRO A 150 -17.16 -13.85 8.71
CA PRO A 150 -16.21 -12.73 8.70
C PRO A 150 -15.03 -12.88 7.70
N ARG A 151 -14.68 -14.10 7.29
CA ARG A 151 -13.58 -14.39 6.35
C ARG A 151 -14.05 -14.77 4.95
N ALA A 152 -15.37 -14.69 4.66
CA ALA A 152 -15.91 -14.85 3.33
C ALA A 152 -15.90 -13.53 2.55
N TRP A 153 -16.18 -13.60 1.27
CA TRP A 153 -16.48 -12.44 0.44
C TRP A 153 -17.78 -11.76 0.89
N HIS A 154 -17.78 -10.43 1.02
CA HIS A 154 -18.96 -9.65 1.40
C HIS A 154 -19.53 -8.84 0.24
N GLY A 155 -18.84 -8.80 -0.91
CA GLY A 155 -19.32 -8.23 -2.15
C GLY A 155 -19.00 -6.75 -2.35
N GLY A 156 -18.15 -6.15 -1.52
CA GLY A 156 -17.64 -4.80 -1.82
C GLY A 156 -16.74 -4.83 -3.05
N ASP A 157 -16.87 -3.81 -3.92
CA ASP A 157 -16.24 -3.79 -5.23
C ASP A 157 -15.77 -2.37 -5.66
N LEU A 158 -15.07 -2.30 -6.80
CA LEU A 158 -14.55 -1.04 -7.34
C LEU A 158 -15.66 -0.05 -7.72
N ARG A 159 -16.83 -0.53 -8.14
CA ARG A 159 -18.00 0.32 -8.44
C ARG A 159 -18.61 0.88 -7.17
N GLY A 160 -18.65 0.10 -6.09
CA GLY A 160 -19.07 0.55 -4.78
C GLY A 160 -18.17 1.65 -4.24
N VAL A 161 -16.86 1.51 -4.38
CA VAL A 161 -15.91 2.60 -4.05
C VAL A 161 -16.23 3.84 -4.89
N MET A 162 -16.42 3.68 -6.19
CA MET A 162 -16.69 4.79 -7.12
C MET A 162 -18.01 5.51 -6.80
N GLN A 163 -19.05 4.80 -6.35
CA GLN A 163 -20.33 5.38 -5.98
C GLN A 163 -20.26 6.28 -4.73
N HIS A 164 -19.24 6.12 -3.87
CA HIS A 164 -19.10 6.85 -2.62
C HIS A 164 -17.95 7.88 -2.61
N LEU A 165 -17.43 8.24 -3.78
CA LEU A 165 -16.36 9.26 -3.89
C LEU A 165 -16.80 10.67 -3.45
N ASP A 166 -18.10 10.99 -3.54
CA ASP A 166 -18.63 12.26 -3.02
C ASP A 166 -18.45 12.35 -1.49
N TYR A 167 -18.75 11.26 -0.77
CA TYR A 167 -18.53 11.17 0.67
C TYR A 167 -17.06 11.43 1.04
N LEU A 168 -16.12 10.78 0.35
CA LEU A 168 -14.70 10.95 0.59
C LEU A 168 -14.22 12.38 0.29
N GLN A 169 -14.70 12.96 -0.80
CA GLN A 169 -14.36 14.33 -1.20
C GLN A 169 -14.92 15.36 -0.21
N GLU A 170 -16.16 15.18 0.26
CA GLU A 170 -16.79 16.06 1.26
C GLU A 170 -16.13 15.95 2.63
N LEU A 171 -15.63 14.76 3.01
CA LEU A 171 -14.82 14.58 4.21
C LEU A 171 -13.49 15.35 4.13
N GLY A 172 -12.91 15.48 2.91
CA GLY A 172 -11.63 16.17 2.68
C GLY A 172 -10.48 15.24 2.31
N ILE A 173 -10.80 13.99 1.91
CA ILE A 173 -9.81 13.01 1.43
C ILE A 173 -9.25 13.44 0.08
N THR A 174 -7.96 13.27 -0.11
CA THR A 174 -7.26 13.59 -1.37
C THR A 174 -6.61 12.38 -2.02
N THR A 175 -6.40 11.30 -1.28
CA THR A 175 -5.75 10.08 -1.76
C THR A 175 -6.48 8.85 -1.26
N VAL A 176 -6.87 7.98 -2.17
CA VAL A 176 -7.50 6.70 -1.84
C VAL A 176 -6.45 5.59 -2.01
N TRP A 177 -6.25 4.80 -0.98
CA TRP A 177 -5.51 3.55 -1.02
C TRP A 177 -6.50 2.41 -0.95
N ILE A 178 -6.51 1.52 -1.95
CA ILE A 178 -7.28 0.28 -1.97
C ILE A 178 -6.39 -0.92 -1.73
N THR A 179 -6.88 -1.92 -0.98
CA THR A 179 -6.23 -3.23 -0.82
C THR A 179 -5.99 -3.90 -2.16
N PRO A 180 -5.13 -4.95 -2.27
CA PRO A 180 -4.79 -5.54 -3.56
C PRO A 180 -6.03 -6.01 -4.31
N VAL A 181 -6.06 -5.79 -5.62
CA VAL A 181 -7.16 -6.17 -6.51
C VAL A 181 -6.83 -7.38 -7.37
N TYR A 182 -5.70 -8.04 -7.12
CA TYR A 182 -5.27 -9.21 -7.88
C TYR A 182 -6.30 -10.33 -7.80
N GLN A 183 -6.42 -11.13 -8.88
CA GLN A 183 -7.18 -12.36 -8.81
C GLN A 183 -6.65 -13.22 -7.66
N ASN A 184 -7.56 -13.63 -6.78
CA ASN A 184 -7.20 -14.28 -5.53
C ASN A 184 -8.21 -15.39 -5.22
N HIS A 185 -7.98 -16.57 -5.80
CA HIS A 185 -8.83 -17.72 -5.60
C HIS A 185 -8.34 -18.58 -4.44
N GLY A 186 -9.26 -19.14 -3.68
CA GLY A 186 -9.00 -20.02 -2.55
C GLY A 186 -9.81 -19.65 -1.31
N ASP A 187 -9.60 -20.37 -0.25
CA ASP A 187 -10.24 -20.08 1.03
C ASP A 187 -9.71 -18.74 1.60
N GLU A 188 -10.61 -17.94 2.17
CA GLU A 188 -10.27 -16.66 2.81
C GLU A 188 -9.59 -15.62 1.89
N SER A 189 -9.85 -15.65 0.58
CA SER A 189 -9.17 -14.82 -0.43
C SER A 189 -9.68 -13.38 -0.53
N TYR A 190 -10.76 -13.02 0.14
CA TYR A 190 -11.42 -11.70 0.09
C TYR A 190 -10.50 -10.49 0.32
N HIS A 191 -9.35 -10.68 0.96
CA HIS A 191 -8.42 -9.60 1.31
C HIS A 191 -7.46 -9.19 0.17
N GLY A 192 -7.29 -10.03 -0.87
CA GLY A 192 -6.45 -9.71 -2.04
C GLY A 192 -4.96 -10.05 -1.92
N TYR A 193 -4.45 -10.42 -0.73
CA TYR A 193 -3.00 -10.62 -0.50
C TYR A 193 -2.46 -11.98 -0.95
N GLY A 194 -3.30 -12.88 -1.43
CA GLY A 194 -2.89 -14.20 -1.90
C GLY A 194 -3.09 -14.37 -3.41
N ALA A 195 -2.44 -13.56 -4.23
CA ALA A 195 -2.64 -13.55 -5.68
C ALA A 195 -2.51 -14.94 -6.31
N THR A 196 -3.46 -15.30 -7.16
CA THR A 196 -3.41 -16.48 -8.03
C THR A 196 -3.17 -16.11 -9.49
N ASP A 197 -3.37 -14.83 -9.84
CA ASP A 197 -2.92 -14.20 -11.07
C ASP A 197 -2.53 -12.75 -10.78
N MET A 198 -1.27 -12.41 -11.01
CA MET A 198 -0.75 -11.08 -10.70
C MET A 198 -1.07 -10.02 -11.77
N TYR A 199 -1.65 -10.42 -12.91
CA TYR A 199 -2.02 -9.51 -14.01
C TYR A 199 -3.53 -9.46 -14.28
N ALA A 200 -4.36 -10.03 -13.40
CA ALA A 200 -5.81 -9.97 -13.50
C ALA A 200 -6.42 -9.29 -12.28
N VAL A 201 -7.50 -8.55 -12.48
CA VAL A 201 -8.38 -8.08 -11.40
C VAL A 201 -9.28 -9.26 -11.01
N ASP A 202 -9.46 -9.46 -9.70
CA ASP A 202 -10.39 -10.47 -9.18
C ASP A 202 -11.83 -10.12 -9.58
N GLU A 203 -12.56 -11.11 -10.04
CA GLU A 203 -13.94 -10.94 -10.53
C GLU A 203 -14.91 -10.39 -9.48
N HIS A 204 -14.65 -10.65 -8.19
CA HIS A 204 -15.43 -10.12 -7.09
C HIS A 204 -15.26 -8.59 -6.94
N PHE A 205 -14.12 -8.05 -7.33
CA PHE A 205 -13.88 -6.61 -7.35
C PHE A 205 -14.35 -5.93 -8.64
N GLY A 206 -14.64 -6.71 -9.69
CA GLY A 206 -15.03 -6.24 -11.01
C GLY A 206 -14.00 -6.54 -12.08
N SER A 207 -13.67 -5.56 -12.89
CA SER A 207 -12.77 -5.71 -14.05
C SER A 207 -11.63 -4.69 -14.04
N LEU A 208 -10.62 -4.92 -14.89
CA LEU A 208 -9.57 -3.93 -15.16
C LEU A 208 -10.16 -2.59 -15.65
N GLU A 209 -11.24 -2.62 -16.41
CA GLU A 209 -11.91 -1.41 -16.87
C GLU A 209 -12.61 -0.67 -15.70
N ASP A 210 -13.12 -1.37 -14.70
CA ASP A 210 -13.66 -0.75 -13.49
C ASP A 210 -12.55 -0.08 -12.67
N LEU A 211 -11.37 -0.69 -12.56
CA LEU A 211 -10.20 -0.05 -11.92
C LEU A 211 -9.77 1.22 -12.66
N LYS A 212 -9.71 1.17 -14.00
CA LYS A 212 -9.41 2.35 -14.83
C LYS A 212 -10.48 3.43 -14.67
N ALA A 213 -11.75 3.05 -14.58
CA ALA A 213 -12.85 3.99 -14.37
C ALA A 213 -12.74 4.66 -13.00
N LEU A 214 -12.44 3.90 -11.94
CA LEU A 214 -12.20 4.44 -10.60
C LEU A 214 -11.04 5.45 -10.61
N ALA A 215 -9.90 5.08 -11.20
CA ALA A 215 -8.74 5.97 -11.30
C ALA A 215 -9.07 7.27 -12.05
N ASN A 216 -9.74 7.17 -13.19
CA ASN A 216 -10.13 8.33 -13.98
C ASN A 216 -11.11 9.24 -13.22
N GLU A 217 -12.05 8.66 -12.46
CA GLU A 217 -13.00 9.43 -11.65
C GLU A 217 -12.34 10.12 -10.46
N LEU A 218 -11.37 9.47 -9.81
CA LEU A 218 -10.54 10.09 -8.77
C LEU A 218 -9.74 11.27 -9.35
N HIS A 219 -9.07 11.09 -10.48
CA HIS A 219 -8.30 12.15 -11.13
C HIS A 219 -9.18 13.32 -11.56
N ARG A 220 -10.40 13.06 -12.08
CA ARG A 220 -11.37 14.11 -12.40
C ARG A 220 -11.72 14.97 -11.18
N ARG A 221 -11.74 14.37 -10.00
CA ARG A 221 -11.97 15.03 -8.70
C ARG A 221 -10.70 15.62 -8.10
N ARG A 222 -9.54 15.51 -8.77
CA ARG A 222 -8.21 15.87 -8.26
C ARG A 222 -7.81 15.07 -7.02
N MET A 223 -8.33 13.87 -6.92
CA MET A 223 -7.93 12.85 -5.94
C MET A 223 -6.94 11.89 -6.59
N LYS A 224 -6.22 11.14 -5.78
CA LYS A 224 -5.15 10.22 -6.17
C LYS A 224 -5.52 8.79 -5.86
N LEU A 225 -4.94 7.86 -6.63
CA LEU A 225 -5.10 6.42 -6.39
C LEU A 225 -3.74 5.80 -6.01
N VAL A 226 -3.72 5.13 -4.88
CA VAL A 226 -2.62 4.27 -4.41
C VAL A 226 -3.11 2.82 -4.47
N LEU A 227 -2.38 1.96 -5.16
CA LEU A 227 -2.66 0.54 -5.20
C LEU A 227 -1.70 -0.21 -4.27
N ASP A 228 -2.25 -1.15 -3.53
CA ASP A 228 -1.49 -2.10 -2.75
C ASP A 228 -0.82 -3.14 -3.65
N THR A 229 0.46 -3.39 -3.43
CA THR A 229 1.26 -4.34 -4.20
C THR A 229 1.96 -5.33 -3.29
N VAL A 230 2.04 -6.58 -3.71
CA VAL A 230 2.55 -7.71 -2.92
C VAL A 230 3.72 -8.39 -3.64
N PRO A 231 4.92 -7.79 -3.69
CA PRO A 231 6.07 -8.41 -4.38
C PRO A 231 6.77 -9.52 -3.58
N ASN A 232 6.39 -9.72 -2.32
CA ASN A 232 7.02 -10.72 -1.46
C ASN A 232 6.54 -12.15 -1.78
N HIS A 233 5.26 -12.36 -1.95
CA HIS A 233 4.65 -13.68 -2.01
C HIS A 233 3.46 -13.75 -2.97
N VAL A 234 2.99 -14.97 -3.21
CA VAL A 234 1.73 -15.23 -3.91
C VAL A 234 0.79 -16.07 -3.04
N GLY A 235 -0.42 -16.32 -3.51
CA GLY A 235 -1.36 -17.19 -2.82
C GLY A 235 -0.95 -18.68 -2.89
N PRO A 236 -1.38 -19.50 -1.92
CA PRO A 236 -1.07 -20.93 -1.91
C PRO A 236 -1.74 -21.71 -3.06
N ALA A 237 -2.75 -21.12 -3.69
CA ALA A 237 -3.42 -21.68 -4.86
C ALA A 237 -2.86 -21.18 -6.21
N HIS A 238 -1.79 -20.37 -6.19
CA HIS A 238 -1.12 -19.93 -7.42
C HIS A 238 -0.54 -21.13 -8.17
N VAL A 239 -0.72 -21.18 -9.50
CA VAL A 239 -0.27 -22.30 -10.34
C VAL A 239 1.23 -22.60 -10.17
N TRP A 240 2.05 -21.60 -9.93
CA TRP A 240 3.50 -21.76 -9.72
C TRP A 240 3.88 -22.59 -8.50
N VAL A 241 2.98 -22.75 -7.53
CA VAL A 241 3.26 -23.55 -6.32
C VAL A 241 3.43 -25.03 -6.65
N GLU A 242 2.66 -25.50 -7.62
CA GLU A 242 2.73 -26.90 -8.10
C GLU A 242 3.58 -27.03 -9.38
N ASP A 243 3.68 -25.98 -10.18
CA ASP A 243 4.35 -25.96 -11.48
C ASP A 243 5.08 -24.64 -11.73
N SER A 244 6.23 -24.46 -11.09
CA SER A 244 7.00 -23.21 -11.18
C SER A 244 7.77 -23.09 -12.51
N PRO A 245 7.95 -21.87 -13.04
CA PRO A 245 8.75 -21.63 -14.24
C PRO A 245 10.20 -22.09 -14.09
N GLU A 246 10.79 -21.87 -12.91
CA GLU A 246 12.16 -22.26 -12.57
C GLU A 246 12.21 -22.99 -11.20
N PRO A 247 13.19 -23.86 -10.96
CA PRO A 247 13.31 -24.60 -9.70
C PRO A 247 13.52 -23.71 -8.47
N ASP A 248 14.11 -22.53 -8.65
CA ASP A 248 14.41 -21.55 -7.62
C ASP A 248 13.51 -20.30 -7.70
N TRP A 249 12.27 -20.47 -8.20
CA TRP A 249 11.26 -19.40 -8.28
C TRP A 249 10.79 -18.93 -6.91
N PHE A 250 10.81 -19.83 -5.94
CA PHE A 250 10.46 -19.59 -4.54
C PHE A 250 11.61 -19.90 -3.60
N HIS A 251 11.62 -19.29 -2.43
CA HIS A 251 12.43 -19.75 -1.30
C HIS A 251 11.76 -20.98 -0.67
N GLY A 252 12.23 -22.16 -1.06
CA GLY A 252 11.68 -23.45 -0.63
C GLY A 252 10.53 -23.94 -1.50
N THR A 253 9.79 -24.91 -0.98
CA THR A 253 8.67 -25.57 -1.65
C THR A 253 7.51 -25.78 -0.67
N LYS A 254 6.34 -26.12 -1.18
CA LYS A 254 5.18 -26.47 -0.35
C LYS A 254 5.49 -27.54 0.71
N ALA A 255 6.34 -28.51 0.36
CA ALA A 255 6.74 -29.58 1.28
C ALA A 255 7.88 -29.20 2.24
N GLN A 256 8.71 -28.23 1.86
CA GLN A 256 9.89 -27.83 2.62
C GLN A 256 10.19 -26.34 2.42
N HIS A 257 9.82 -25.52 3.39
CA HIS A 257 10.10 -24.10 3.45
C HIS A 257 10.37 -23.66 4.90
N ARG A 258 10.84 -22.44 5.07
CA ARG A 258 10.95 -21.77 6.37
C ARG A 258 9.68 -20.95 6.60
N GLN A 259 9.30 -20.77 7.86
CA GLN A 259 8.33 -19.74 8.22
C GLN A 259 9.04 -18.40 8.37
N ALA A 260 8.51 -17.35 7.77
CA ALA A 260 9.02 -15.99 7.94
C ALA A 260 8.94 -15.54 9.40
N GLN A 261 10.03 -14.92 9.89
CA GLN A 261 10.09 -14.34 11.23
C GLN A 261 9.79 -12.85 11.17
N GLY A 262 8.87 -12.37 12.03
CA GLY A 262 8.45 -10.96 12.09
C GLY A 262 9.37 -10.05 12.92
N GLU A 263 10.55 -10.51 13.34
CA GLU A 263 11.52 -9.71 14.09
C GLU A 263 12.54 -9.10 13.13
N PHE A 264 12.49 -7.78 12.94
CA PHE A 264 13.31 -7.08 11.95
C PHE A 264 14.66 -6.57 12.47
N LYS A 265 14.96 -6.71 13.76
CA LYS A 265 16.28 -6.33 14.30
C LYS A 265 17.45 -6.95 13.55
N PRO A 266 17.43 -8.24 13.17
CA PRO A 266 18.53 -8.83 12.41
C PRO A 266 18.83 -8.12 11.09
N LEU A 267 17.84 -7.50 10.46
CA LEU A 267 18.01 -6.77 9.20
C LEU A 267 18.67 -5.39 9.37
N THR A 268 18.72 -4.89 10.60
CA THR A 268 19.26 -3.57 10.94
C THR A 268 20.53 -3.64 11.80
N ASP A 269 20.81 -4.78 12.40
CA ASP A 269 22.00 -5.05 13.21
C ASP A 269 23.16 -5.53 12.32
N PRO A 270 24.26 -4.75 12.18
CA PRO A 270 25.40 -5.14 11.36
C PRO A 270 26.18 -6.36 11.90
N HIS A 271 25.87 -6.80 13.12
CA HIS A 271 26.51 -7.94 13.77
C HIS A 271 25.60 -9.17 13.83
N ALA A 272 24.37 -9.08 13.32
CA ALA A 272 23.45 -10.19 13.33
C ALA A 272 23.95 -11.37 12.49
N PRO A 273 23.77 -12.63 12.94
CA PRO A 273 24.09 -13.79 12.12
C PRO A 273 23.31 -13.75 10.79
N TRP A 274 24.02 -14.04 9.70
CA TRP A 274 23.41 -14.07 8.37
C TRP A 274 22.17 -14.99 8.29
N LEU A 275 22.20 -16.13 8.99
CA LEU A 275 21.06 -17.06 9.02
C LEU A 275 19.79 -16.42 9.59
N THR A 276 19.91 -15.57 10.63
CA THR A 276 18.75 -14.89 11.22
C THR A 276 18.16 -13.82 10.31
N GLN A 277 18.97 -13.23 9.43
CA GLN A 277 18.46 -12.32 8.40
C GLN A 277 17.65 -13.08 7.35
N ARG A 278 18.16 -14.26 6.92
CA ARG A 278 17.45 -15.14 5.97
C ARG A 278 16.16 -15.73 6.53
N ASP A 279 16.05 -15.92 7.84
CA ASP A 279 14.80 -16.36 8.47
C ASP A 279 13.68 -15.31 8.35
N VAL A 280 14.05 -14.04 8.09
CA VAL A 280 13.09 -12.98 7.75
C VAL A 280 12.83 -12.94 6.25
N THR A 281 13.89 -12.91 5.41
CA THR A 281 13.80 -12.61 3.98
C THR A 281 13.60 -13.82 3.06
N GLU A 282 13.60 -15.04 3.59
CA GLU A 282 13.46 -16.28 2.81
C GLU A 282 12.43 -17.23 3.42
N GLY A 283 11.46 -16.68 4.14
CA GLY A 283 10.42 -17.46 4.80
C GLY A 283 9.03 -17.21 4.23
N TRP A 284 8.21 -18.25 4.18
CA TRP A 284 6.81 -18.15 3.79
C TRP A 284 6.02 -17.38 4.86
N PHE A 285 5.40 -16.26 4.46
CA PHE A 285 4.61 -15.43 5.36
C PHE A 285 3.42 -16.22 5.93
N ALA A 286 3.19 -16.07 7.24
CA ALA A 286 2.19 -16.86 7.99
C ALA A 286 2.31 -18.37 7.79
N ASN A 287 3.45 -18.89 7.31
CA ASN A 287 3.72 -20.31 7.00
C ASN A 287 2.83 -20.90 5.88
N ILE A 288 2.12 -20.09 5.13
CA ILE A 288 1.18 -20.50 4.08
C ILE A 288 1.34 -19.76 2.75
N LEU A 289 1.86 -18.50 2.77
CA LEU A 289 2.01 -17.70 1.56
C LEU A 289 3.39 -17.92 0.95
N PRO A 290 3.48 -18.51 -0.24
CA PRO A 290 4.73 -18.90 -0.89
C PRO A 290 5.61 -17.69 -1.20
N ASP A 291 6.79 -17.64 -0.60
CA ASP A 291 7.75 -16.57 -0.71
C ASP A 291 8.51 -16.62 -2.03
N LEU A 292 8.40 -15.59 -2.85
CA LEU A 292 9.07 -15.47 -4.13
C LEU A 292 10.58 -15.21 -3.92
N ASN A 293 11.41 -15.81 -4.76
CA ASN A 293 12.85 -15.59 -4.72
C ASN A 293 13.25 -14.38 -5.57
N GLN A 294 13.31 -13.19 -4.97
CA GLN A 294 13.68 -11.95 -5.66
C GLN A 294 15.20 -11.89 -5.99
N GLU A 295 16.04 -12.80 -5.49
CA GLU A 295 17.43 -12.96 -5.93
C GLU A 295 17.52 -13.61 -7.32
N ASN A 296 16.48 -14.36 -7.73
CA ASN A 296 16.34 -14.83 -9.10
C ASN A 296 15.98 -13.64 -10.01
N THR A 297 16.86 -13.35 -10.96
CA THR A 297 16.73 -12.16 -11.85
C THR A 297 15.48 -12.18 -12.72
N THR A 298 14.93 -13.37 -13.03
CA THR A 298 13.68 -13.50 -13.79
C THR A 298 12.50 -13.13 -12.93
N VAL A 299 12.46 -13.60 -11.67
CA VAL A 299 11.44 -13.22 -10.67
C VAL A 299 11.49 -11.71 -10.43
N ALA A 300 12.68 -11.15 -10.18
CA ALA A 300 12.85 -9.71 -9.96
C ALA A 300 12.34 -8.88 -11.15
N GLN A 301 12.66 -9.29 -12.37
CA GLN A 301 12.17 -8.62 -13.58
C GLN A 301 10.65 -8.75 -13.74
N TYR A 302 10.08 -9.93 -13.48
CA TYR A 302 8.63 -10.15 -13.54
C TYR A 302 7.89 -9.24 -12.56
N LEU A 303 8.35 -9.15 -11.31
CA LEU A 303 7.74 -8.30 -10.27
C LEU A 303 7.84 -6.81 -10.60
N THR A 304 8.98 -6.36 -11.12
CA THR A 304 9.17 -4.96 -11.54
C THR A 304 8.24 -4.62 -12.71
N GLN A 305 8.15 -5.49 -13.71
CA GLN A 305 7.22 -5.33 -14.82
C GLN A 305 5.76 -5.36 -14.39
N ASN A 306 5.43 -6.19 -13.38
CA ASN A 306 4.10 -6.23 -12.82
C ASN A 306 3.70 -4.88 -12.21
N ALA A 307 4.55 -4.27 -11.40
CA ALA A 307 4.28 -2.93 -10.86
C ALA A 307 4.11 -1.88 -11.96
N VAL A 308 5.02 -1.86 -12.94
CA VAL A 308 4.95 -0.96 -14.09
C VAL A 308 3.63 -1.16 -14.86
N TRP A 309 3.20 -2.41 -15.02
CA TRP A 309 1.94 -2.73 -15.71
C TRP A 309 0.73 -2.12 -15.00
N TRP A 310 0.61 -2.30 -13.68
CA TRP A 310 -0.48 -1.72 -12.90
C TRP A 310 -0.44 -0.18 -12.91
N ILE A 311 0.76 0.40 -12.77
CA ILE A 311 0.94 1.86 -12.84
C ILE A 311 0.42 2.42 -14.18
N GLU A 312 0.80 1.84 -15.31
CA GLU A 312 0.36 2.30 -16.63
C GLU A 312 -1.11 2.00 -16.92
N GLN A 313 -1.64 0.85 -16.48
CA GLN A 313 -3.05 0.50 -16.72
C GLN A 313 -4.00 1.51 -16.07
N ALA A 314 -3.76 1.85 -14.82
CA ALA A 314 -4.66 2.72 -14.06
C ALA A 314 -4.18 4.19 -13.96
N GLY A 315 -2.92 4.49 -14.30
CA GLY A 315 -2.34 5.82 -14.04
C GLY A 315 -2.18 6.06 -12.55
N LEU A 316 -1.65 5.06 -11.82
CA LEU A 316 -1.50 5.13 -10.37
C LEU A 316 -0.63 6.31 -9.94
N ASP A 317 -0.99 6.94 -8.84
CA ASP A 317 -0.23 8.03 -8.23
C ASP A 317 0.77 7.53 -7.19
N GLY A 318 0.55 6.34 -6.66
CA GLY A 318 1.47 5.74 -5.71
C GLY A 318 1.26 4.24 -5.55
N LEU A 319 2.21 3.64 -4.86
CA LEU A 319 2.17 2.24 -4.45
C LEU A 319 2.23 2.15 -2.92
N ARG A 320 1.41 1.29 -2.34
CA ARG A 320 1.66 0.72 -1.02
C ARG A 320 2.35 -0.62 -1.23
N ILE A 321 3.49 -0.81 -0.61
CA ILE A 321 4.26 -2.04 -0.74
C ILE A 321 4.08 -2.84 0.54
N ASP A 322 3.42 -3.98 0.39
CA ASP A 322 3.17 -4.95 1.45
C ASP A 322 4.47 -5.61 1.92
N THR A 323 4.52 -5.95 3.21
CA THR A 323 5.60 -6.78 3.80
C THR A 323 7.02 -6.35 3.40
N PHE A 324 7.29 -5.04 3.31
CA PHE A 324 8.54 -4.48 2.78
C PHE A 324 9.83 -5.06 3.38
N PRO A 325 9.96 -5.31 4.71
CA PRO A 325 11.17 -5.88 5.31
C PRO A 325 11.44 -7.34 4.94
N TYR A 326 10.45 -8.07 4.46
CA TYR A 326 10.59 -9.49 4.13
C TYR A 326 11.33 -9.75 2.81
N VAL A 327 11.62 -8.70 2.05
CA VAL A 327 12.36 -8.78 0.79
C VAL A 327 13.73 -8.10 0.91
N GLY A 328 14.73 -8.66 0.23
CA GLY A 328 16.10 -8.18 0.26
C GLY A 328 16.25 -6.75 -0.26
N ARG A 329 17.13 -5.95 0.38
CA ARG A 329 17.35 -4.52 0.05
C ARG A 329 17.84 -4.29 -1.38
N GLU A 330 18.64 -5.22 -1.93
CA GLU A 330 19.15 -5.13 -3.31
C GLU A 330 18.02 -5.14 -4.33
N PHE A 331 17.02 -6.02 -4.13
CA PHE A 331 15.83 -6.02 -4.98
C PHE A 331 15.09 -4.66 -4.93
N TRP A 332 14.84 -4.12 -3.73
CA TRP A 332 14.14 -2.85 -3.58
C TRP A 332 14.87 -1.70 -4.25
N LYS A 333 16.18 -1.63 -4.12
CA LYS A 333 17.00 -0.62 -4.77
C LYS A 333 16.78 -0.60 -6.28
N ASP A 334 16.85 -1.77 -6.92
CA ASP A 334 16.73 -1.87 -8.37
C ASP A 334 15.27 -1.67 -8.83
N TYR A 335 14.31 -2.26 -8.11
CA TYR A 335 12.87 -2.13 -8.34
C TYR A 335 12.41 -0.66 -8.26
N LEU A 336 12.73 0.04 -7.17
CA LEU A 336 12.33 1.43 -7.00
C LEU A 336 13.10 2.38 -7.93
N ALA A 337 14.37 2.10 -8.22
CA ALA A 337 15.13 2.89 -9.19
C ALA A 337 14.51 2.81 -10.60
N GLU A 338 14.06 1.65 -11.05
CA GLU A 338 13.39 1.51 -12.36
C GLU A 338 12.04 2.22 -12.37
N ILE A 339 11.23 2.06 -11.32
CA ILE A 339 9.94 2.74 -11.19
C ILE A 339 10.12 4.26 -11.20
N HIS A 340 11.03 4.82 -10.41
CA HIS A 340 11.28 6.27 -10.36
C HIS A 340 11.89 6.82 -11.65
N ALA A 341 12.69 6.02 -12.37
CA ALA A 341 13.19 6.42 -13.69
C ALA A 341 12.05 6.60 -14.71
N LEU A 342 11.01 5.78 -14.62
CA LEU A 342 9.83 5.84 -15.50
C LEU A 342 8.79 6.84 -15.01
N TYR A 343 8.63 6.98 -13.68
CA TYR A 343 7.62 7.79 -13.01
C TYR A 343 8.22 8.63 -11.87
N PRO A 344 8.95 9.71 -12.19
CA PRO A 344 9.75 10.47 -11.20
C PRO A 344 8.95 11.14 -10.08
N ARG A 345 7.62 11.23 -10.20
CA ARG A 345 6.74 11.82 -9.19
C ARG A 345 5.96 10.80 -8.38
N LEU A 346 5.88 9.55 -8.85
CA LEU A 346 5.18 8.48 -8.13
C LEU A 346 5.80 8.31 -6.75
N THR A 347 4.98 8.06 -5.75
CA THR A 347 5.43 7.86 -4.36
C THR A 347 5.13 6.44 -3.92
N ALA A 348 6.10 5.76 -3.32
CA ALA A 348 5.94 4.44 -2.72
C ALA A 348 6.00 4.54 -1.19
N VAL A 349 4.99 3.97 -0.52
CA VAL A 349 5.00 3.78 0.93
C VAL A 349 5.16 2.30 1.26
N GLY A 350 6.16 1.97 2.09
CA GLY A 350 6.45 0.60 2.52
C GLY A 350 5.87 0.28 3.89
N GLU A 351 5.33 -0.91 4.02
CA GLU A 351 4.91 -1.41 5.32
C GLU A 351 6.10 -1.95 6.09
N VAL A 352 6.44 -1.31 7.20
CA VAL A 352 7.44 -1.77 8.17
C VAL A 352 6.76 -1.84 9.55
N PHE A 353 6.10 -2.95 9.82
CA PHE A 353 5.28 -3.13 11.04
C PHE A 353 6.19 -3.31 12.27
N ASN A 354 6.67 -2.21 12.82
CA ASN A 354 7.54 -2.22 13.99
C ASN A 354 7.40 -0.93 14.81
N PRO A 355 7.31 -1.02 16.17
CA PRO A 355 7.20 0.16 17.04
C PRO A 355 8.51 0.96 17.18
N ASP A 356 9.66 0.38 16.85
CA ASP A 356 10.98 0.99 17.07
C ASP A 356 11.39 1.87 15.87
N PRO A 357 11.52 3.21 16.06
CA PRO A 357 11.97 4.12 15.01
C PRO A 357 13.36 3.78 14.47
N THR A 358 14.22 3.11 15.24
CA THR A 358 15.56 2.70 14.77
C THR A 358 15.49 1.59 13.74
N ILE A 359 14.43 0.79 13.77
CA ILE A 359 14.14 -0.26 12.79
C ILE A 359 13.43 0.33 11.58
N THR A 360 12.33 1.07 11.80
CA THR A 360 11.54 1.61 10.69
C THR A 360 12.34 2.59 9.84
N SER A 361 13.13 3.47 10.46
CA SER A 361 13.99 4.43 9.73
C SER A 361 15.05 3.75 8.86
N ALA A 362 15.49 2.56 9.25
CA ALA A 362 16.50 1.82 8.48
C ALA A 362 16.02 1.46 7.06
N PHE A 363 14.72 1.41 6.81
CA PHE A 363 14.14 1.10 5.50
C PHE A 363 13.78 2.36 4.68
N ALA A 364 13.82 3.55 5.27
CA ALA A 364 13.55 4.80 4.56
C ALA A 364 14.63 5.08 3.50
N GLY A 365 14.23 5.63 2.37
CA GLY A 365 15.14 6.09 1.32
C GLY A 365 16.09 7.17 1.84
N GLY A 366 17.33 7.16 1.35
CA GLY A 366 18.44 7.96 1.87
C GLY A 366 19.14 7.33 3.06
N VAL A 367 18.64 6.19 3.60
CA VAL A 367 19.31 5.44 4.68
C VAL A 367 20.00 4.21 4.13
N THR A 368 21.34 4.24 4.13
CA THR A 368 22.17 3.13 3.67
C THR A 368 22.40 2.11 4.77
N ARG A 369 22.18 0.83 4.48
CA ARG A 369 22.56 -0.32 5.31
C ARG A 369 23.30 -1.34 4.46
N ASN A 370 24.41 -1.85 4.96
CA ASN A 370 25.29 -2.79 4.22
C ASN A 370 25.66 -2.29 2.81
N GLY A 371 25.80 -0.96 2.64
CA GLY A 371 26.09 -0.35 1.35
C GLY A 371 24.89 -0.14 0.43
N VAL A 372 23.68 -0.50 0.84
CA VAL A 372 22.46 -0.42 0.03
C VAL A 372 21.45 0.55 0.62
N ASP A 373 21.02 1.50 -0.20
CA ASP A 373 19.82 2.32 0.00
C ASP A 373 18.68 1.71 -0.80
N THR A 374 17.53 1.45 -0.16
CA THR A 374 16.36 0.87 -0.84
C THR A 374 15.70 1.83 -1.82
N GLY A 375 15.88 3.15 -1.64
CA GLY A 375 15.19 4.18 -2.40
C GLY A 375 13.69 4.35 -2.08
N LEU A 376 13.20 3.75 -0.98
CA LEU A 376 11.81 3.88 -0.55
C LEU A 376 11.46 5.32 -0.19
N ASP A 377 10.43 5.91 -0.77
CA ASP A 377 10.07 7.30 -0.50
C ASP A 377 9.71 7.53 0.96
N THR A 378 8.95 6.60 1.56
CA THR A 378 8.57 6.66 2.98
C THR A 378 8.07 5.32 3.51
N PRO A 379 8.35 4.96 4.77
CA PRO A 379 7.61 3.91 5.47
C PRO A 379 6.33 4.47 6.11
N PHE A 380 5.37 3.58 6.41
CA PHE A 380 4.32 3.90 7.38
C PHE A 380 4.91 4.18 8.75
N ASP A 381 4.32 5.14 9.48
CA ASP A 381 4.78 5.57 10.79
C ASP A 381 4.16 4.71 11.91
N PHE A 382 4.54 3.43 11.94
CA PHE A 382 4.15 2.52 13.02
C PHE A 382 4.62 3.00 14.40
N PRO A 383 5.80 3.61 14.58
CA PRO A 383 6.18 4.17 15.87
C PRO A 383 5.14 5.17 16.41
N SER A 384 4.67 6.10 15.59
CA SER A 384 3.61 7.03 15.98
C SER A 384 2.27 6.33 16.22
N TYR A 385 1.92 5.30 15.43
CA TYR A 385 0.72 4.49 15.65
C TYR A 385 0.71 3.88 17.06
N PHE A 386 1.79 3.21 17.48
CA PHE A 386 1.88 2.62 18.81
C PHE A 386 1.83 3.69 19.91
N ALA A 387 2.60 4.77 19.80
CA ALA A 387 2.63 5.83 20.79
C ALA A 387 1.26 6.52 20.95
N LEU A 388 0.53 6.78 19.85
CA LEU A 388 -0.82 7.36 19.91
C LEU A 388 -1.79 6.45 20.68
N ARG A 389 -1.72 5.16 20.45
CA ARG A 389 -2.58 4.20 21.15
C ARG A 389 -2.21 4.09 22.62
N ASP A 390 -0.94 3.99 22.95
CA ASP A 390 -0.46 3.92 24.33
C ASP A 390 -0.89 5.15 25.14
N VAL A 391 -0.76 6.33 24.55
CA VAL A 391 -1.13 7.59 25.17
C VAL A 391 -2.64 7.72 25.39
N PHE A 392 -3.44 7.46 24.37
CA PHE A 392 -4.88 7.73 24.45
C PHE A 392 -5.71 6.53 24.94
N LEU A 393 -5.27 5.30 24.75
CA LEU A 393 -6.00 4.11 25.18
C LEU A 393 -5.46 3.56 26.49
N HIS A 394 -4.14 3.42 26.61
CA HIS A 394 -3.51 2.79 27.77
C HIS A 394 -3.10 3.77 28.87
N GLY A 395 -3.24 5.09 28.61
CA GLY A 395 -3.04 6.14 29.60
C GLY A 395 -1.57 6.48 29.90
N THR A 396 -0.62 6.06 29.04
CA THR A 396 0.79 6.47 29.14
C THR A 396 0.94 7.98 29.01
N SER A 397 2.09 8.51 29.40
CA SER A 397 2.36 9.94 29.34
C SER A 397 2.33 10.48 27.91
N MET A 398 1.87 11.73 27.72
CA MET A 398 2.02 12.44 26.43
C MET A 398 3.48 12.59 26.01
N THR A 399 4.44 12.43 26.94
CA THR A 399 5.88 12.44 26.64
C THR A 399 6.29 11.35 25.64
N GLU A 400 5.56 10.22 25.56
CA GLU A 400 5.83 9.17 24.57
C GLU A 400 5.76 9.69 23.14
N LEU A 401 4.79 10.58 22.84
CA LEU A 401 4.71 11.20 21.52
C LEU A 401 5.94 12.08 21.21
N SER A 402 6.40 12.83 22.21
CA SER A 402 7.60 13.65 22.01
C SER A 402 8.88 12.82 21.88
N GLU A 403 8.95 11.65 22.51
CA GLU A 403 10.08 10.73 22.33
C GLU A 403 10.12 10.12 20.92
N VAL A 404 8.95 9.79 20.33
CA VAL A 404 8.89 9.36 18.93
C VAL A 404 9.31 10.49 18.00
N LEU A 405 8.76 11.72 18.18
CA LEU A 405 9.11 12.89 17.37
C LEU A 405 10.60 13.27 17.48
N ARG A 406 11.22 13.07 18.64
CA ARG A 406 12.66 13.28 18.82
C ARG A 406 13.50 12.39 17.89
N LEU A 407 13.00 11.21 17.55
CA LEU A 407 13.66 10.25 16.67
C LEU A 407 13.40 10.51 15.18
N ASP A 408 12.67 11.57 14.82
CA ASP A 408 12.57 12.06 13.45
C ASP A 408 13.94 12.33 12.81
N ALA A 409 14.94 12.64 13.64
CA ALA A 409 16.34 12.80 13.21
C ALA A 409 16.95 11.56 12.54
N LEU A 410 16.35 10.38 12.69
CA LEU A 410 16.78 9.14 12.04
C LEU A 410 16.30 9.03 10.58
N TYR A 411 15.28 9.81 10.22
CA TYR A 411 14.71 9.79 8.88
C TYR A 411 15.25 10.96 8.04
N PRO A 412 15.69 10.73 6.80
CA PRO A 412 16.08 11.82 5.90
C PRO A 412 14.93 12.80 5.61
N HIS A 413 13.69 12.28 5.60
CA HIS A 413 12.47 13.01 5.26
C HIS A 413 11.32 12.67 6.22
N PRO A 414 11.39 13.07 7.50
CA PRO A 414 10.32 12.75 8.46
C PRO A 414 8.97 13.38 8.10
N GLU A 415 8.98 14.47 7.33
CA GLU A 415 7.78 15.13 6.81
C GLU A 415 7.02 14.28 5.78
N ARG A 416 7.59 13.17 5.30
CA ARG A 416 6.94 12.25 4.36
C ARG A 416 6.28 11.06 5.04
N LEU A 417 6.59 10.79 6.31
CA LEU A 417 6.03 9.65 7.04
C LEU A 417 4.50 9.63 6.97
N VAL A 418 3.93 8.43 7.04
CA VAL A 418 2.48 8.22 6.96
C VAL A 418 1.96 7.73 8.31
N PRO A 419 1.65 8.64 9.26
CA PRO A 419 1.06 8.30 10.55
C PRO A 419 -0.41 7.90 10.42
N PHE A 420 -0.89 7.05 11.34
CA PHE A 420 -2.26 6.53 11.35
C PHE A 420 -2.69 6.09 12.76
N LEU A 421 -4.01 5.86 12.98
CA LEU A 421 -4.56 5.32 14.23
C LEU A 421 -4.91 3.84 14.14
N GLY A 422 -5.07 3.31 12.94
CA GLY A 422 -5.41 1.93 12.66
C GLY A 422 -5.37 1.63 11.17
N ASN A 423 -5.30 0.36 10.84
CA ASN A 423 -5.41 -0.18 9.50
C ASN A 423 -6.16 -1.52 9.52
N HIS A 424 -6.21 -2.19 8.39
CA HIS A 424 -6.91 -3.47 8.23
C HIS A 424 -6.21 -4.66 8.92
N ASP A 425 -4.99 -4.48 9.48
CA ASP A 425 -4.23 -5.51 10.20
C ASP A 425 -4.18 -5.26 11.72
N THR A 426 -4.83 -4.20 12.18
CA THR A 426 -4.81 -3.82 13.60
C THR A 426 -6.22 -3.71 14.16
N THR A 427 -6.38 -3.98 15.46
CA THR A 427 -7.62 -3.67 16.18
C THR A 427 -8.00 -2.20 15.96
N ARG A 428 -9.26 -1.91 15.62
CA ARG A 428 -9.72 -0.53 15.49
C ARG A 428 -9.57 0.23 16.80
N PHE A 429 -9.33 1.54 16.73
CA PHE A 429 -9.20 2.37 17.93
C PHE A 429 -10.40 2.20 18.87
N MET A 430 -11.61 2.25 18.32
CA MET A 430 -12.85 2.08 19.10
C MET A 430 -13.14 0.63 19.51
N GLY A 431 -12.39 -0.35 18.99
CA GLY A 431 -12.45 -1.75 19.41
C GLY A 431 -11.65 -2.05 20.69
N GLU A 432 -10.76 -1.14 21.07
CA GLU A 432 -9.89 -1.31 22.24
C GLU A 432 -10.60 -1.02 23.57
N SER A 433 -10.15 -1.73 24.61
CA SER A 433 -10.62 -1.49 25.97
C SER A 433 -10.31 -0.06 26.43
N GLY A 434 -11.30 0.61 26.96
CA GLY A 434 -11.17 1.99 27.45
C GLY A 434 -11.24 3.07 26.37
N ALA A 435 -11.51 2.72 25.11
CA ALA A 435 -11.77 3.68 24.04
C ALA A 435 -13.07 4.47 24.29
N THR A 436 -13.05 5.73 23.97
CA THR A 436 -14.23 6.63 24.00
C THR A 436 -14.19 7.59 22.82
N ALA A 437 -15.33 8.15 22.46
CA ALA A 437 -15.40 9.16 21.40
C ALA A 437 -14.49 10.37 21.69
N ASP A 438 -14.38 10.81 22.94
CA ASP A 438 -13.51 11.94 23.30
C ASP A 438 -12.02 11.58 23.12
N LYS A 439 -11.59 10.39 23.53
CA LYS A 439 -10.21 9.93 23.29
C LYS A 439 -9.91 9.83 21.80
N LEU A 440 -10.87 9.32 21.01
CA LEU A 440 -10.71 9.25 19.54
C LEU A 440 -10.58 10.65 18.91
N LYS A 441 -11.36 11.63 19.37
CA LYS A 441 -11.20 13.03 18.91
C LYS A 441 -9.83 13.60 19.23
N LEU A 442 -9.31 13.34 20.43
CA LEU A 442 -7.97 13.79 20.83
C LEU A 442 -6.89 13.12 19.97
N ALA A 443 -7.00 11.81 19.75
CA ALA A 443 -6.08 11.07 18.90
C ALA A 443 -6.10 11.59 17.43
N PHE A 444 -7.29 11.82 16.87
CA PHE A 444 -7.43 12.45 15.55
C PHE A 444 -6.86 13.88 15.52
N THR A 445 -7.00 14.65 16.61
CA THR A 445 -6.40 15.97 16.66
C THR A 445 -4.89 15.91 16.49
N VAL A 446 -4.21 15.00 17.21
CA VAL A 446 -2.77 14.82 17.06
C VAL A 446 -2.43 14.30 15.68
N LEU A 447 -3.10 13.23 15.21
CA LEU A 447 -2.86 12.65 13.89
C LEU A 447 -2.95 13.66 12.75
N MET A 448 -4.01 14.50 12.74
CA MET A 448 -4.24 15.46 11.65
C MET A 448 -3.35 16.70 11.72
N THR A 449 -2.69 16.92 12.83
CA THR A 449 -1.86 18.11 13.05
C THR A 449 -0.37 17.83 13.18
N MET A 450 0.04 16.61 13.46
CA MET A 450 1.46 16.23 13.47
C MET A 450 2.05 16.23 12.06
N ARG A 451 3.39 16.11 11.97
CA ARG A 451 4.09 16.00 10.69
C ARG A 451 3.66 14.79 9.88
N GLY A 452 3.90 14.80 8.58
CA GLY A 452 3.62 13.68 7.68
C GLY A 452 2.26 13.76 7.00
N MET A 453 1.92 12.70 6.29
CA MET A 453 0.65 12.52 5.58
C MET A 453 -0.27 11.61 6.40
N PRO A 454 -1.32 12.13 7.04
CA PRO A 454 -2.20 11.28 7.86
C PRO A 454 -2.96 10.28 7.01
N GLN A 455 -3.10 9.05 7.53
CA GLN A 455 -3.93 8.00 6.95
C GLN A 455 -5.10 7.69 7.88
N ILE A 456 -6.30 7.56 7.30
CA ILE A 456 -7.55 7.13 7.95
C ILE A 456 -7.91 5.74 7.41
N TYR A 457 -8.23 4.80 8.28
CA TYR A 457 -8.84 3.54 7.88
C TYR A 457 -10.36 3.72 7.78
N SER A 458 -10.96 3.27 6.68
CA SER A 458 -12.39 3.43 6.40
C SER A 458 -13.25 2.99 7.59
N GLY A 459 -14.08 3.92 8.08
CA GLY A 459 -14.94 3.73 9.23
C GLY A 459 -14.40 4.29 10.55
N ASP A 460 -13.10 4.58 10.67
CA ASP A 460 -12.58 5.18 11.92
C ASP A 460 -13.13 6.60 12.11
N GLU A 461 -13.38 7.33 11.01
CA GLU A 461 -14.00 8.67 11.02
C GLU A 461 -15.47 8.69 11.47
N ILE A 462 -16.08 7.51 11.57
CA ILE A 462 -17.44 7.31 12.11
C ILE A 462 -17.42 6.43 13.37
N ALA A 463 -16.27 6.32 14.03
CA ALA A 463 -16.10 5.54 15.26
C ALA A 463 -16.47 4.05 15.12
N MET A 464 -16.21 3.42 13.98
CA MET A 464 -16.45 1.98 13.82
C MET A 464 -15.68 1.18 14.85
N MET A 465 -16.36 0.20 15.44
CA MET A 465 -15.76 -0.79 16.35
C MET A 465 -15.24 -1.99 15.55
N GLY A 466 -14.26 -2.70 16.13
CA GLY A 466 -13.75 -3.96 15.59
C GLY A 466 -12.54 -4.39 16.39
N GLY A 467 -12.51 -5.66 16.82
CA GLY A 467 -11.41 -6.28 17.55
C GLY A 467 -10.27 -6.72 16.64
N GLU A 468 -9.62 -7.82 17.00
CA GLU A 468 -8.58 -8.43 16.17
C GLU A 468 -9.15 -8.98 14.85
N ASP A 469 -8.28 -9.23 13.86
CA ASP A 469 -8.64 -9.85 12.59
C ASP A 469 -9.40 -11.18 12.81
N PRO A 470 -10.58 -11.34 12.18
CA PRO A 470 -11.20 -10.54 11.12
C PRO A 470 -12.22 -9.48 11.60
N ASP A 471 -12.41 -9.28 12.90
CA ASP A 471 -13.45 -8.39 13.42
C ASP A 471 -13.17 -6.90 13.13
N ASN A 472 -11.90 -6.52 12.96
CA ASN A 472 -11.50 -5.18 12.51
C ASN A 472 -11.91 -4.85 11.06
N ARG A 473 -12.30 -5.87 10.27
CA ARG A 473 -12.65 -5.82 8.85
C ARG A 473 -14.15 -5.91 8.62
N ARG A 474 -14.96 -5.29 9.50
CA ARG A 474 -16.42 -5.22 9.37
C ARG A 474 -16.83 -4.37 8.17
N ASP A 475 -18.00 -4.67 7.61
CA ASP A 475 -18.61 -3.90 6.53
C ASP A 475 -18.84 -2.45 6.94
N PHE A 476 -18.59 -1.52 6.00
CA PHE A 476 -18.90 -0.11 6.22
C PHE A 476 -20.43 0.08 6.26
N PRO A 477 -20.98 0.73 7.30
CA PRO A 477 -22.44 0.86 7.46
C PRO A 477 -23.09 1.63 6.31
N GLY A 478 -24.03 0.99 5.63
CA GLY A 478 -24.73 1.54 4.48
C GLY A 478 -24.16 1.16 3.12
N GLY A 479 -23.00 0.45 3.08
CA GLY A 479 -22.36 0.04 1.83
C GLY A 479 -23.03 -1.14 1.12
N PHE A 480 -23.90 -1.90 1.81
CA PHE A 480 -24.39 -3.19 1.32
C PHE A 480 -25.91 -3.28 1.16
N GLY A 481 -26.58 -2.14 1.11
CA GLY A 481 -28.03 -2.08 0.83
C GLY A 481 -28.96 -2.63 1.91
N ASP A 482 -28.44 -2.94 3.10
CA ASP A 482 -29.22 -3.47 4.21
C ASP A 482 -30.16 -2.42 4.78
N LYS A 483 -31.46 -2.70 4.74
CA LYS A 483 -32.52 -1.79 5.22
C LYS A 483 -32.48 -1.54 6.74
N GLN A 484 -31.68 -2.28 7.50
CA GLN A 484 -31.63 -2.22 8.97
C GLN A 484 -30.40 -1.47 9.50
N GLU A 485 -29.42 -1.17 8.65
CA GLU A 485 -28.24 -0.44 9.05
C GLU A 485 -28.40 1.07 8.80
N HIS A 486 -27.90 1.88 9.73
CA HIS A 486 -27.73 3.30 9.51
C HIS A 486 -26.75 3.51 8.36
N ASN A 487 -27.17 4.17 7.30
CA ASN A 487 -26.29 4.52 6.19
C ASN A 487 -25.35 5.64 6.62
N ALA A 488 -24.12 5.28 6.99
CA ALA A 488 -23.14 6.26 7.46
C ALA A 488 -22.59 7.19 6.35
N PHE A 489 -22.81 6.87 5.09
CA PHE A 489 -22.53 7.80 3.98
C PHE A 489 -23.48 9.01 4.00
N ALA A 490 -24.70 8.85 4.48
CA ALA A 490 -25.70 9.92 4.55
C ALA A 490 -25.71 10.59 5.93
N ALA A 491 -25.52 11.90 5.96
CA ALA A 491 -25.37 12.67 7.20
C ALA A 491 -26.59 12.55 8.14
N ASP A 492 -27.79 12.48 7.60
CA ASP A 492 -29.06 12.37 8.33
C ASP A 492 -29.33 10.96 8.91
N SER A 493 -28.58 9.97 8.45
CA SER A 493 -28.71 8.58 8.89
C SER A 493 -27.65 8.15 9.93
N ARG A 494 -26.64 9.00 10.18
CA ARG A 494 -25.60 8.74 11.18
C ARG A 494 -26.15 8.80 12.60
N SER A 495 -25.66 7.91 13.47
CA SER A 495 -25.90 8.05 14.91
C SER A 495 -25.23 9.31 15.45
N SER A 496 -25.60 9.74 16.66
CA SER A 496 -25.01 10.92 17.30
C SER A 496 -23.49 10.80 17.46
N THR A 497 -22.98 9.62 17.82
CA THR A 497 -21.52 9.37 17.93
C THR A 497 -20.86 9.41 16.57
N GLN A 498 -21.43 8.78 15.55
CA GLN A 498 -20.90 8.83 14.18
C GLN A 498 -20.82 10.26 13.67
N THR A 499 -21.89 11.05 13.84
CA THR A 499 -21.93 12.47 13.46
C THR A 499 -20.86 13.26 14.21
N GLN A 500 -20.74 13.07 15.52
CA GLN A 500 -19.77 13.79 16.35
C GLN A 500 -18.33 13.55 15.89
N ILE A 501 -17.96 12.30 15.60
CA ILE A 501 -16.59 11.99 15.17
C ILE A 501 -16.36 12.43 13.74
N HIS A 502 -17.29 12.14 12.83
CA HIS A 502 -17.20 12.57 11.43
C HIS A 502 -17.02 14.09 11.31
N ASP A 503 -17.85 14.87 12.00
CA ASP A 503 -17.79 16.34 11.94
C ASP A 503 -16.47 16.87 12.56
N TRP A 504 -15.97 16.18 13.59
CA TRP A 504 -14.68 16.52 14.18
C TRP A 504 -13.54 16.26 13.20
N VAL A 505 -13.48 15.09 12.58
CA VAL A 505 -12.48 14.72 11.57
C VAL A 505 -12.56 15.68 10.38
N LYS A 506 -13.77 15.92 9.86
CA LYS A 506 -13.99 16.89 8.78
C LYS A 506 -13.48 18.29 9.15
N GLY A 507 -13.78 18.77 10.36
CA GLY A 507 -13.30 20.06 10.84
C GLY A 507 -11.77 20.14 10.90
N LEU A 508 -11.10 19.07 11.37
CA LEU A 508 -9.64 18.97 11.37
C LEU A 508 -9.06 19.00 9.94
N LEU A 509 -9.68 18.28 9.01
CA LEU A 509 -9.25 18.25 7.61
C LEU A 509 -9.47 19.61 6.91
N ASP A 510 -10.56 20.30 7.22
CA ASP A 510 -10.81 21.65 6.70
C ASP A 510 -9.77 22.66 7.21
N VAL A 511 -9.40 22.57 8.50
CA VAL A 511 -8.31 23.39 9.06
C VAL A 511 -6.97 23.01 8.41
N ARG A 512 -6.64 21.72 8.31
CA ARG A 512 -5.40 21.27 7.66
C ARG A 512 -5.29 21.77 6.22
N ARG A 513 -6.36 21.65 5.45
CA ARG A 513 -6.40 22.10 4.05
C ARG A 513 -6.19 23.60 3.90
N SER A 514 -6.67 24.38 4.88
CA SER A 514 -6.62 25.84 4.85
C SER A 514 -5.30 26.43 5.37
N HIS A 515 -4.47 25.62 6.06
CA HIS A 515 -3.25 26.07 6.72
C HIS A 515 -2.03 25.28 6.26
N GLU A 516 -1.18 25.91 5.44
CA GLU A 516 0.06 25.28 4.95
C GLU A 516 0.97 24.84 6.11
N ALA A 517 0.89 25.55 7.24
CA ALA A 517 1.59 25.21 8.48
C ALA A 517 1.38 23.76 8.92
N LEU A 518 0.18 23.21 8.74
CA LEU A 518 -0.15 21.82 9.10
C LEU A 518 0.23 20.81 8.02
N GLN A 519 0.39 21.24 6.77
CA GLN A 519 0.71 20.37 5.63
C GLN A 519 2.22 20.14 5.51
N SER A 520 2.97 21.23 5.33
CA SER A 520 4.41 21.22 5.02
C SER A 520 5.26 21.95 6.05
N GLY A 521 4.66 22.49 7.11
CA GLY A 521 5.38 23.17 8.18
C GLY A 521 6.16 22.20 9.08
N GLY A 522 7.25 22.69 9.66
CA GLY A 522 7.95 22.00 10.74
C GLY A 522 7.08 21.86 11.99
N GLU A 523 7.55 21.11 12.96
CA GLU A 523 6.90 20.91 14.25
C GLU A 523 7.86 21.22 15.40
N GLN A 524 7.39 21.93 16.41
CA GLN A 524 8.12 22.18 17.65
C GLN A 524 7.20 21.90 18.84
N VAL A 525 7.61 21.00 19.71
CA VAL A 525 6.94 20.77 20.99
C VAL A 525 7.28 21.91 21.94
N LEU A 526 6.27 22.67 22.36
CA LEU A 526 6.40 23.80 23.27
C LEU A 526 6.23 23.39 24.74
N ARG A 527 5.37 22.41 24.99
CA ARG A 527 5.14 21.81 26.29
C ARG A 527 4.69 20.36 26.13
N VAL A 528 5.21 19.49 26.95
CA VAL A 528 4.70 18.12 27.12
C VAL A 528 4.88 17.66 28.55
N ASP A 529 3.86 17.01 29.10
CA ASP A 529 3.90 16.36 30.40
C ASP A 529 2.99 15.11 30.40
N GLN A 530 2.54 14.65 31.57
CA GLN A 530 1.69 13.45 31.69
C GLN A 530 0.41 13.56 30.85
N ASN A 531 -0.24 14.73 30.84
CA ASN A 531 -1.58 14.90 30.27
C ASN A 531 -1.64 15.89 29.12
N VAL A 532 -0.71 16.81 29.07
CA VAL A 532 -0.76 17.96 28.13
C VAL A 532 0.32 17.81 27.07
N LEU A 533 -0.08 18.08 25.82
CA LEU A 533 0.81 18.35 24.71
C LEU A 533 0.45 19.70 24.10
N VAL A 534 1.46 20.55 23.92
CA VAL A 534 1.35 21.76 23.09
C VAL A 534 2.45 21.72 22.04
N SER A 535 2.06 21.72 20.77
CA SER A 535 3.00 21.83 19.66
C SER A 535 2.69 23.05 18.79
N ALA A 536 3.72 23.57 18.13
CA ALA A 536 3.61 24.61 17.13
C ALA A 536 3.97 24.03 15.75
N ARG A 537 3.13 24.33 14.78
CA ARG A 537 3.35 23.99 13.37
C ARG A 537 3.58 25.27 12.56
N GLY A 538 4.52 25.22 11.62
CA GLY A 538 4.78 26.38 10.76
C GLY A 538 6.12 26.30 10.04
N ARG A 539 6.38 27.30 9.20
CA ARG A 539 7.65 27.44 8.48
C ARG A 539 8.68 28.20 9.32
N LYS A 540 9.95 27.78 9.30
CA LYS A 540 11.05 28.48 10.00
C LYS A 540 10.70 28.79 11.46
N LEU A 541 10.32 27.77 12.22
CA LEU A 541 9.83 27.91 13.60
C LEU A 541 10.87 28.62 14.49
N GLU A 542 12.15 28.41 14.25
CA GLU A 542 13.27 29.02 14.97
C GLU A 542 13.32 30.55 14.87
N ALA A 543 12.67 31.13 13.85
CA ALA A 543 12.64 32.57 13.64
C ALA A 543 11.44 33.27 14.31
N GLY A 544 10.57 32.52 15.00
CA GLY A 544 9.35 33.05 15.60
C GLY A 544 8.37 33.66 14.58
N CYS A 545 7.44 34.50 15.04
CA CYS A 545 6.47 35.20 14.19
C CYS A 545 7.11 36.43 13.52
N SER A 546 7.03 36.50 12.21
CA SER A 546 7.44 37.63 11.40
C SER A 546 6.64 37.65 10.09
N GLU A 547 6.67 38.74 9.35
CA GLU A 547 6.03 38.82 8.04
C GLU A 547 6.61 37.76 7.04
N LEU A 548 7.87 37.36 7.22
CA LEU A 548 8.57 36.40 6.36
C LEU A 548 8.28 34.93 6.73
N THR A 549 7.81 34.70 7.95
CA THR A 549 7.60 33.31 8.45
C THR A 549 6.15 32.84 8.35
N GLY A 550 5.22 33.77 8.12
CA GLY A 550 3.79 33.51 7.98
C GLY A 550 3.12 33.06 9.29
N GLU A 551 2.01 32.37 9.16
CA GLU A 551 1.21 31.84 10.25
C GLU A 551 1.91 30.75 11.05
N ARG A 552 1.47 30.61 12.31
CA ARG A 552 1.74 29.44 13.16
C ARG A 552 0.42 28.85 13.60
N VAL A 553 0.32 27.54 13.60
CA VAL A 553 -0.81 26.84 14.21
C VAL A 553 -0.31 26.17 15.48
N LEU A 554 -0.89 26.57 16.61
CA LEU A 554 -0.66 25.91 17.90
C LEU A 554 -1.73 24.83 18.09
N VAL A 555 -1.27 23.67 18.52
CA VAL A 555 -2.11 22.52 18.83
C VAL A 555 -2.02 22.26 20.32
N PHE A 556 -3.15 22.36 20.99
CA PHE A 556 -3.29 22.14 22.42
C PHE A 556 -4.09 20.85 22.64
N VAL A 557 -3.59 19.95 23.45
CA VAL A 557 -4.26 18.69 23.81
C VAL A 557 -4.11 18.47 25.31
N ASN A 558 -5.23 18.27 26.00
CA ASN A 558 -5.30 17.82 27.39
C ASN A 558 -6.11 16.53 27.44
N LYS A 559 -5.46 15.40 27.69
CA LYS A 559 -6.13 14.08 27.87
C LYS A 559 -6.57 13.83 29.31
N GLY A 560 -6.18 14.70 30.24
CA GLY A 560 -6.52 14.59 31.65
C GLY A 560 -7.99 14.92 31.95
N ASP A 561 -8.45 14.51 33.12
CA ASP A 561 -9.80 14.72 33.64
C ASP A 561 -9.98 16.05 34.38
N LYS A 562 -8.93 16.87 34.43
CA LYS A 562 -8.92 18.20 35.08
C LYS A 562 -8.50 19.29 34.13
N PRO A 563 -8.96 20.53 34.37
CA PRO A 563 -8.43 21.68 33.64
C PRO A 563 -6.95 21.89 33.99
N GLU A 564 -6.16 22.29 33.00
CA GLU A 564 -4.75 22.61 33.16
C GLU A 564 -4.51 24.09 32.87
N SER A 565 -3.78 24.77 33.77
CA SER A 565 -3.39 26.17 33.60
C SER A 565 -1.87 26.27 33.65
N PHE A 566 -1.27 26.94 32.65
CA PHE A 566 0.19 27.00 32.52
C PHE A 566 0.61 28.20 31.65
N ASP A 567 1.88 28.52 31.75
CA ASP A 567 2.53 29.56 30.95
C ASP A 567 3.42 28.91 29.87
N LEU A 568 3.26 29.33 28.64
CA LEU A 568 4.20 29.04 27.56
C LEU A 568 5.13 30.26 27.39
N LEU A 569 6.42 30.04 27.64
CA LEU A 569 7.42 31.08 27.40
C LEU A 569 7.50 31.38 25.90
N THR A 570 7.42 32.67 25.54
CA THR A 570 7.47 33.08 24.12
C THR A 570 8.90 33.32 23.63
N GLY A 571 9.84 33.60 24.53
CA GLY A 571 11.24 33.88 24.17
C GLY A 571 11.93 32.65 23.61
N PHE A 572 12.59 32.78 22.45
CA PHE A 572 13.35 31.71 21.76
C PHE A 572 12.53 30.50 21.38
N THR A 573 11.23 30.64 21.17
CA THR A 573 10.32 29.58 20.71
C THR A 573 9.65 29.96 19.40
N ALA A 574 8.91 28.99 18.81
CA ALA A 574 8.14 29.20 17.58
C ALA A 574 7.14 30.37 17.67
N ILE A 575 6.72 30.74 18.88
CA ILE A 575 5.76 31.85 19.14
C ILE A 575 6.40 33.16 19.58
N SER A 576 7.73 33.28 19.48
CA SER A 576 8.43 34.54 19.74
C SER A 576 7.95 35.64 18.78
N GLY A 577 7.56 36.76 19.30
CA GLY A 577 7.09 37.89 18.48
C GLY A 577 5.67 37.73 17.90
N CYS A 578 4.92 36.72 18.33
CA CYS A 578 3.50 36.63 18.00
C CYS A 578 2.68 37.55 18.92
N HIS A 579 1.62 38.17 18.38
CA HIS A 579 0.75 39.09 19.10
C HIS A 579 -0.74 38.79 18.92
N ASN A 580 -1.13 38.20 17.79
CA ASN A 580 -2.52 37.90 17.50
C ASN A 580 -2.80 36.42 17.74
N VAL A 581 -3.95 36.11 18.31
CA VAL A 581 -4.43 34.78 18.64
C VAL A 581 -5.83 34.58 18.06
N LYS A 582 -6.03 33.55 17.24
CA LYS A 582 -7.33 33.24 16.64
C LYS A 582 -7.61 31.76 16.78
N ARG A 583 -8.72 31.39 17.42
CA ARG A 583 -9.19 30.02 17.48
C ARG A 583 -9.62 29.54 16.09
N LEU A 584 -9.15 28.36 15.70
CA LEU A 584 -9.52 27.68 14.44
C LEU A 584 -10.55 26.58 14.69
N LEU A 585 -10.31 25.71 15.69
CA LEU A 585 -11.17 24.56 16.00
C LEU A 585 -11.02 24.18 17.47
N GLY A 586 -12.00 23.48 18.01
CA GLY A 586 -11.93 22.83 19.32
C GLY A 586 -12.45 23.67 20.47
N ALA A 587 -11.98 23.36 21.67
CA ALA A 587 -12.43 23.98 22.90
C ALA A 587 -12.15 25.48 22.94
N GLU A 588 -12.99 26.21 23.67
CA GLU A 588 -12.62 27.59 24.06
C GLU A 588 -11.52 27.50 25.11
N ILE A 589 -10.38 28.09 24.80
CA ILE A 589 -9.27 28.20 25.71
C ILE A 589 -9.02 29.69 26.03
N SER A 590 -8.65 29.98 27.26
CA SER A 590 -8.05 31.25 27.56
C SER A 590 -6.59 31.20 27.12
N ALA A 591 -6.22 31.97 26.10
CA ALA A 591 -4.85 32.10 25.63
C ALA A 591 -4.53 33.58 25.47
N GLN A 592 -3.83 34.14 26.44
CA GLN A 592 -3.49 35.58 26.48
C GLN A 592 -1.98 35.75 26.35
N LEU A 593 -1.55 36.49 25.35
CA LEU A 593 -0.14 36.86 25.17
C LEU A 593 0.16 38.11 26.01
N GLU A 594 1.00 37.94 27.01
CA GLU A 594 1.54 39.04 27.83
C GLU A 594 3.06 39.11 27.67
N GLN A 595 3.71 40.05 28.39
CA GLN A 595 5.14 40.28 28.27
C GLN A 595 5.96 39.01 28.59
N GLY A 596 6.37 38.28 27.54
CA GLY A 596 7.26 37.12 27.61
C GLY A 596 6.60 35.76 27.81
N ALA A 597 5.26 35.67 27.95
CA ALA A 597 4.55 34.42 28.08
C ALA A 597 3.16 34.43 27.43
N MET A 598 2.68 33.24 27.06
CA MET A 598 1.27 32.98 26.75
C MET A 598 0.65 32.25 27.94
N HIS A 599 -0.28 32.90 28.64
CA HIS A 599 -1.05 32.25 29.72
C HIS A 599 -2.17 31.44 29.12
N VAL A 600 -2.22 30.14 29.44
CA VAL A 600 -3.17 29.19 28.84
C VAL A 600 -3.96 28.49 29.94
N THR A 601 -5.29 28.43 29.79
CA THR A 601 -6.14 27.51 30.52
C THR A 601 -6.87 26.60 29.54
N LEU A 602 -6.64 25.29 29.67
CA LEU A 602 -7.14 24.23 28.77
C LEU A 602 -8.12 23.34 29.53
N PRO A 603 -9.37 23.18 29.08
CA PRO A 603 -10.34 22.31 29.73
C PRO A 603 -9.91 20.84 29.79
N PRO A 604 -10.52 20.01 30.66
CA PRO A 604 -10.25 18.57 30.70
C PRO A 604 -10.73 17.88 29.40
N SER A 605 -10.09 16.78 29.05
CA SER A 605 -10.43 15.92 27.89
C SER A 605 -10.73 16.75 26.63
N SER A 606 -9.87 17.71 26.31
CA SER A 606 -10.11 18.68 25.25
C SER A 606 -8.89 18.95 24.38
N SER A 607 -9.15 19.46 23.19
CA SER A 607 -8.11 19.99 22.32
C SER A 607 -8.56 21.29 21.66
N ALA A 608 -7.59 22.11 21.26
CA ALA A 608 -7.82 23.35 20.54
C ALA A 608 -6.72 23.60 19.49
N LEU A 609 -7.11 24.10 18.34
CA LEU A 609 -6.23 24.61 17.30
C LEU A 609 -6.35 26.11 17.26
N VAL A 610 -5.21 26.78 17.30
CA VAL A 610 -5.13 28.24 17.38
C VAL A 610 -4.10 28.75 16.38
N GLU A 611 -4.51 29.66 15.53
CA GLU A 611 -3.60 30.45 14.70
C GLU A 611 -2.97 31.55 15.51
N VAL A 612 -1.66 31.73 15.43
CA VAL A 612 -0.95 32.87 15.97
C VAL A 612 -0.13 33.56 14.88
N THR A 613 -0.15 34.87 14.90
CA THR A 613 0.55 35.70 13.91
C THR A 613 1.23 36.89 14.61
N LYS A 614 2.07 37.59 13.85
CA LYS A 614 2.69 38.84 14.29
C LYS A 614 1.68 39.91 14.70
#